data_6bb89a9a923aaa796e72e90bc0b666d7
#
_entry.id   6bb89a9a923aaa796e72e90bc0b666d7
#
_cell.length_a   1.000
_cell.length_b   1.000
_cell.length_c   1.000
_cell.angle_alpha   90.00
_cell.angle_beta   90.00
_cell.angle_gamma   90.00
#
_symmetry.space_group_name_H-M   'P 1'
#
loop_
_entity.id
_entity.type
_entity.pdbx_description
1 polymer ?
#
loop_
_entity_poly.entity_id
_entity_poly.type
_entity_poly.pdbx_seq_one_letter_code
_entity_poly.pdbx_strand_id
1 'polypeptide(L)'
;MKIYIIGMPGTGKTHFGRILAQSIGLQFFDLDEMIESSEGDMIRNIIKNKGEDHFRKTEKDMLLSASRRNNCIISCGGGTPVFFDNLDVMKKTGIVIWLNTDLGIIAKRIAQNKTRRPLFMGLSEHEIRGKLNEIYEKRKKNYAKADILIDNIHSSNILLSPVIQKIMRFSKSRNK
;
A
#
# COMPACT_ATOMS: atom_id res chain seq x y z
N MET A 1 0.92 -14.80 11.51
CA MET A 1 0.33 -14.38 10.21
C MET A 1 0.93 -13.03 9.81
N LYS A 2 1.22 -12.83 8.53
CA LYS A 2 1.70 -11.54 7.99
C LYS A 2 0.86 -11.16 6.79
N ILE A 3 0.50 -9.88 6.70
CA ILE A 3 -0.35 -9.35 5.62
C ILE A 3 0.31 -8.10 5.07
N TYR A 4 0.44 -8.02 3.76
CA TYR A 4 0.86 -6.81 3.04
C TYR A 4 -0.34 -6.18 2.35
N ILE A 5 -0.50 -4.86 2.48
CA ILE A 5 -1.56 -4.12 1.82
C ILE A 5 -0.95 -3.25 0.73
N ILE A 6 -1.33 -3.52 -0.52
CA ILE A 6 -0.88 -2.79 -1.71
C ILE A 6 -2.04 -2.09 -2.41
N GLY A 7 -1.76 -1.17 -3.31
CA GLY A 7 -2.75 -0.42 -4.11
C GLY A 7 -2.31 1.01 -4.36
N MET A 8 -3.11 1.74 -5.13
CA MET A 8 -2.81 3.11 -5.55
C MET A 8 -2.64 4.07 -4.37
N PRO A 9 -1.86 5.16 -4.53
CA PRO A 9 -1.83 6.25 -3.56
C PRO A 9 -3.24 6.81 -3.36
N GLY A 10 -3.68 7.00 -2.09
CA GLY A 10 -5.02 7.54 -1.81
C GLY A 10 -6.13 6.52 -1.64
N THR A 11 -5.87 5.22 -1.83
CA THR A 11 -6.88 4.17 -1.61
C THR A 11 -7.28 3.99 -0.14
N GLY A 12 -6.48 4.48 0.81
CA GLY A 12 -6.76 4.34 2.25
C GLY A 12 -6.10 3.13 2.90
N LYS A 13 -5.01 2.60 2.34
CA LYS A 13 -4.26 1.43 2.86
C LYS A 13 -3.91 1.54 4.35
N THR A 14 -3.32 2.66 4.75
CA THR A 14 -2.93 2.92 6.15
C THR A 14 -4.13 2.87 7.09
N HIS A 15 -5.25 3.52 6.72
CA HIS A 15 -6.47 3.52 7.50
C HIS A 15 -7.07 2.12 7.61
N PHE A 16 -7.26 1.46 6.48
CA PHE A 16 -7.78 0.10 6.42
C PHE A 16 -6.89 -0.89 7.20
N GLY A 17 -5.57 -0.79 7.01
CA GLY A 17 -4.61 -1.65 7.68
C GLY A 17 -4.64 -1.52 9.20
N ARG A 18 -4.76 -0.31 9.73
CA ARG A 18 -4.89 -0.05 11.19
C ARG A 18 -6.17 -0.67 11.75
N ILE A 19 -7.32 -0.47 11.08
CA ILE A 19 -8.60 -1.04 11.52
C ILE A 19 -8.56 -2.57 11.46
N LEU A 20 -8.05 -3.15 10.37
CA LEU A 20 -7.92 -4.58 10.22
C LEU A 20 -7.00 -5.18 11.30
N ALA A 21 -5.84 -4.56 11.54
CA ALA A 21 -4.88 -5.01 12.55
C ALA A 21 -5.50 -5.03 13.94
N GLN A 22 -6.21 -3.97 14.33
CA GLN A 22 -6.93 -3.89 15.59
C GLN A 22 -8.00 -5.00 15.70
N SER A 23 -8.73 -5.27 14.61
CA SER A 23 -9.83 -6.24 14.61
C SER A 23 -9.39 -7.69 14.74
N ILE A 24 -8.15 -8.02 14.33
CA ILE A 24 -7.62 -9.39 14.37
C ILE A 24 -6.42 -9.54 15.29
N GLY A 25 -6.11 -8.53 16.12
CA GLY A 25 -5.06 -8.58 17.14
C GLY A 25 -3.64 -8.64 16.59
N LEU A 26 -3.38 -8.00 15.44
CA LEU A 26 -2.05 -7.91 14.82
C LEU A 26 -1.42 -6.53 15.01
N GLN A 27 -0.09 -6.46 14.97
CA GLN A 27 0.62 -5.17 14.90
C GLN A 27 0.45 -4.53 13.53
N PHE A 28 0.44 -3.21 13.48
CA PHE A 28 0.38 -2.44 12.24
C PHE A 28 1.67 -1.67 12.01
N PHE A 29 2.18 -1.74 10.77
CA PHE A 29 3.33 -0.96 10.31
C PHE A 29 2.99 -0.28 8.97
N ASP A 30 3.42 0.96 8.80
CA ASP A 30 3.42 1.65 7.51
C ASP A 30 4.85 1.72 6.99
N LEU A 31 5.10 1.18 5.81
CA LEU A 31 6.44 1.10 5.24
C LEU A 31 7.02 2.49 4.94
N ASP A 32 6.16 3.42 4.51
CA ASP A 32 6.55 4.80 4.25
C ASP A 32 6.98 5.49 5.57
N GLU A 33 6.22 5.33 6.67
CA GLU A 33 6.57 5.83 8.01
C GLU A 33 7.89 5.20 8.52
N MET A 34 8.12 3.92 8.26
CA MET A 34 9.38 3.24 8.65
C MET A 34 10.59 3.80 7.90
N ILE A 35 10.45 4.08 6.60
CA ILE A 35 11.51 4.67 5.77
C ILE A 35 11.82 6.08 6.27
N GLU A 36 10.80 6.93 6.46
CA GLU A 36 10.98 8.30 6.94
C GLU A 36 11.66 8.34 8.32
N SER A 37 11.28 7.42 9.22
CA SER A 37 11.92 7.29 10.54
C SER A 37 13.38 6.85 10.45
N SER A 38 13.71 5.95 9.53
CA SER A 38 15.08 5.45 9.34
C SER A 38 16.01 6.48 8.68
N GLU A 39 15.49 7.22 7.70
CA GLU A 39 16.24 8.23 6.96
C GLU A 39 16.28 9.60 7.68
N GLY A 40 15.43 9.81 8.69
CA GLY A 40 15.30 11.07 9.41
C GLY A 40 14.69 12.21 8.59
N ASP A 41 14.08 11.90 7.45
CA ASP A 41 13.50 12.91 6.55
C ASP A 41 12.26 12.35 5.83
N MET A 42 11.43 13.24 5.31
CA MET A 42 10.24 12.85 4.53
C MET A 42 10.65 12.27 3.17
N ILE A 43 9.89 11.29 2.67
CA ILE A 43 10.15 10.63 1.38
C ILE A 43 10.33 11.63 0.24
N ARG A 44 9.55 12.72 0.21
CA ARG A 44 9.68 13.77 -0.80
C ARG A 44 11.07 14.41 -0.82
N ASN A 45 11.65 14.63 0.34
CA ASN A 45 12.98 15.24 0.49
C ASN A 45 14.06 14.20 0.16
N ILE A 46 13.87 12.95 0.58
CA ILE A 46 14.77 11.84 0.22
C ILE A 46 14.88 11.73 -1.29
N ILE A 47 13.74 11.69 -2.01
CA ILE A 47 13.73 11.63 -3.47
C ILE A 47 14.36 12.87 -4.10
N LYS A 48 14.05 14.07 -3.57
CA LYS A 48 14.59 15.33 -4.09
C LYS A 48 16.11 15.42 -3.91
N ASN A 49 16.63 15.01 -2.75
CA ASN A 49 18.02 15.21 -2.37
C ASN A 49 18.94 14.05 -2.79
N LYS A 50 18.42 12.81 -2.74
CA LYS A 50 19.20 11.58 -2.98
C LYS A 50 18.76 10.82 -4.25
N GLY A 51 17.65 11.23 -4.89
CA GLY A 51 17.12 10.60 -6.09
C GLY A 51 16.15 9.43 -5.84
N GLU A 52 15.37 9.08 -6.88
CA GLU A 52 14.41 7.98 -6.79
C GLU A 52 15.09 6.61 -6.61
N ASP A 53 16.23 6.38 -7.26
CA ASP A 53 16.96 5.11 -7.15
C ASP A 53 17.42 4.82 -5.72
N HIS A 54 17.90 5.84 -4.98
CA HIS A 54 18.22 5.70 -3.57
C HIS A 54 16.98 5.33 -2.77
N PHE A 55 15.88 6.08 -2.96
CA PHE A 55 14.62 5.78 -2.27
C PHE A 55 14.15 4.34 -2.54
N ARG A 56 14.21 3.86 -3.79
CA ARG A 56 13.77 2.50 -4.13
C ARG A 56 14.64 1.41 -3.48
N LYS A 57 15.95 1.63 -3.38
CA LYS A 57 16.84 0.73 -2.64
C LYS A 57 16.49 0.70 -1.16
N THR A 58 16.33 1.88 -0.53
CA THR A 58 15.92 1.99 0.88
C THR A 58 14.56 1.32 1.11
N GLU A 59 13.59 1.51 0.19
CA GLU A 59 12.26 0.87 0.26
C GLU A 59 12.38 -0.66 0.21
N LYS A 60 13.23 -1.22 -0.66
CA LYS A 60 13.50 -2.66 -0.72
C LYS A 60 14.11 -3.16 0.58
N ASP A 61 15.15 -2.52 1.08
CA ASP A 61 15.84 -2.94 2.31
C ASP A 61 14.90 -2.86 3.52
N MET A 62 14.07 -1.83 3.60
CA MET A 62 13.06 -1.69 4.64
C MET A 62 11.98 -2.78 4.54
N LEU A 63 11.53 -3.12 3.33
CA LEU A 63 10.60 -4.23 3.10
C LEU A 63 11.21 -5.56 3.54
N LEU A 64 12.48 -5.84 3.21
CA LEU A 64 13.19 -7.04 3.65
C LEU A 64 13.29 -7.11 5.18
N SER A 65 13.60 -6.00 5.85
CA SER A 65 13.59 -5.89 7.31
C SER A 65 12.19 -6.16 7.88
N ALA A 66 11.16 -5.52 7.35
CA ALA A 66 9.77 -5.71 7.77
C ALA A 66 9.29 -7.14 7.50
N SER A 67 9.79 -7.80 6.46
CA SER A 67 9.43 -9.18 6.12
C SER A 67 9.90 -10.23 7.15
N ARG A 68 10.81 -9.89 8.04
CA ARG A 68 11.25 -10.76 9.14
C ARG A 68 10.34 -10.70 10.37
N ARG A 69 9.45 -9.70 10.45
CA ARG A 69 8.48 -9.57 11.54
C ARG A 69 7.39 -10.64 11.42
N ASN A 70 6.78 -11.00 12.53
CA ASN A 70 5.64 -11.92 12.58
C ASN A 70 4.41 -11.22 13.16
N ASN A 71 3.23 -11.78 12.89
CA ASN A 71 1.96 -11.30 13.44
C ASN A 71 1.72 -9.80 13.20
N CYS A 72 1.83 -9.38 11.92
CA CYS A 72 1.70 -7.97 11.56
C CYS A 72 1.00 -7.75 10.22
N ILE A 73 0.50 -6.53 10.07
CA ILE A 73 0.01 -5.96 8.81
C ILE A 73 0.97 -4.84 8.41
N ILE A 74 1.40 -4.85 7.15
CA ILE A 74 2.32 -3.87 6.59
C ILE A 74 1.62 -3.16 5.44
N SER A 75 1.35 -1.86 5.60
CA SER A 75 0.89 -0.98 4.51
C SER A 75 2.09 -0.59 3.67
N CYS A 76 2.04 -0.85 2.36
CA CYS A 76 3.14 -0.59 1.44
C CYS A 76 2.86 0.63 0.56
N GLY A 77 3.91 1.36 0.18
CA GLY A 77 3.83 2.42 -0.79
C GLY A 77 3.22 1.94 -2.13
N GLY A 78 2.58 2.85 -2.88
CA GLY A 78 1.93 2.45 -4.13
C GLY A 78 2.89 1.94 -5.21
N GLY A 79 4.18 2.28 -5.12
CA GLY A 79 5.22 1.77 -6.03
C GLY A 79 5.88 0.48 -5.55
N THR A 80 5.85 0.19 -4.26
CA THR A 80 6.60 -0.91 -3.64
C THR A 80 6.48 -2.25 -4.38
N PRO A 81 5.28 -2.74 -4.80
CA PRO A 81 5.16 -4.02 -5.48
C PRO A 81 5.60 -4.01 -6.95
N VAL A 82 6.02 -2.85 -7.47
CA VAL A 82 6.40 -2.69 -8.89
C VAL A 82 7.91 -2.78 -9.09
N PHE A 83 8.68 -2.38 -8.07
CA PHE A 83 10.13 -2.32 -8.15
C PHE A 83 10.79 -3.60 -7.63
N PHE A 84 11.89 -3.97 -8.26
CA PHE A 84 12.69 -5.14 -7.91
C PHE A 84 11.84 -6.44 -7.81
N ASP A 85 12.20 -7.30 -6.89
CA ASP A 85 11.51 -8.53 -6.51
C ASP A 85 10.59 -8.37 -5.28
N ASN A 86 10.22 -7.12 -4.96
CA ASN A 86 9.44 -6.78 -3.76
C ASN A 86 8.14 -7.57 -3.64
N LEU A 87 7.41 -7.71 -4.75
CA LEU A 87 6.16 -8.46 -4.76
C LEU A 87 6.39 -9.95 -4.46
N ASP A 88 7.48 -10.53 -4.97
CA ASP A 88 7.84 -11.92 -4.71
C ASP A 88 8.22 -12.13 -3.25
N VAL A 89 8.96 -11.18 -2.66
CA VAL A 89 9.25 -11.17 -1.22
C VAL A 89 7.96 -11.15 -0.40
N MET A 90 7.02 -10.26 -0.72
CA MET A 90 5.73 -10.17 -0.04
C MET A 90 4.97 -11.50 -0.13
N LYS A 91 4.87 -12.08 -1.32
CA LYS A 91 4.13 -13.34 -1.57
C LYS A 91 4.79 -14.54 -0.89
N LYS A 92 6.10 -14.59 -0.83
CA LYS A 92 6.83 -15.66 -0.11
C LYS A 92 6.65 -15.59 1.40
N THR A 93 6.55 -14.39 1.96
CA THR A 93 6.59 -14.17 3.40
C THR A 93 5.25 -13.85 4.06
N GLY A 94 4.19 -13.58 3.27
CA GLY A 94 2.88 -13.20 3.80
C GLY A 94 1.76 -13.29 2.77
N ILE A 95 0.60 -12.80 3.11
CA ILE A 95 -0.59 -12.67 2.26
C ILE A 95 -0.60 -11.27 1.69
N VAL A 96 -0.73 -11.13 0.39
CA VAL A 96 -0.79 -9.83 -0.29
C VAL A 96 -2.23 -9.48 -0.60
N ILE A 97 -2.70 -8.35 -0.07
CA ILE A 97 -4.04 -7.80 -0.29
C ILE A 97 -3.94 -6.57 -1.17
N TRP A 98 -4.62 -6.57 -2.30
CA TRP A 98 -4.78 -5.39 -3.14
C TRP A 98 -6.06 -4.64 -2.77
N LEU A 99 -5.91 -3.40 -2.28
CA LEU A 99 -7.01 -2.45 -2.14
C LEU A 99 -7.23 -1.74 -3.47
N ASN A 100 -8.31 -2.10 -4.16
CA ASN A 100 -8.71 -1.48 -5.40
C ASN A 100 -9.87 -0.50 -5.14
N THR A 101 -9.63 0.76 -5.40
CA THR A 101 -10.60 1.85 -5.22
C THR A 101 -10.74 2.61 -6.52
N ASP A 102 -11.94 3.00 -6.88
CA ASP A 102 -12.21 3.81 -8.08
C ASP A 102 -11.31 5.05 -8.15
N LEU A 103 -10.74 5.33 -9.32
CA LEU A 103 -9.79 6.42 -9.51
C LEU A 103 -10.43 7.80 -9.33
N GLY A 104 -11.72 7.95 -9.60
CA GLY A 104 -12.46 9.18 -9.31
C GLY A 104 -12.59 9.44 -7.82
N ILE A 105 -12.84 8.39 -7.03
CA ILE A 105 -12.87 8.49 -5.56
C ILE A 105 -11.48 8.88 -5.04
N ILE A 106 -10.43 8.25 -5.56
CA ILE A 106 -9.05 8.58 -5.19
C ILE A 106 -8.71 10.03 -5.56
N ALA A 107 -9.10 10.48 -6.76
CA ALA A 107 -8.85 11.85 -7.22
C ALA A 107 -9.50 12.87 -6.30
N LYS A 108 -10.77 12.67 -5.92
CA LYS A 108 -11.48 13.54 -4.94
C LYS A 108 -10.77 13.60 -3.59
N ARG A 109 -10.35 12.45 -3.05
CA ARG A 109 -9.61 12.39 -1.77
C ARG A 109 -8.28 13.14 -1.83
N ILE A 110 -7.55 13.01 -2.94
CA ILE A 110 -6.28 13.71 -3.16
C ILE A 110 -6.52 15.20 -3.32
N ALA A 111 -7.53 15.62 -4.08
CA ALA A 111 -7.87 17.02 -4.28
C ALA A 111 -8.20 17.74 -2.95
N GLN A 112 -8.82 17.06 -2.00
CA GLN A 112 -9.12 17.57 -0.67
C GLN A 112 -7.89 17.69 0.25
N ASN A 113 -6.80 16.94 -0.01
CA ASN A 113 -5.61 16.86 0.84
C ASN A 113 -4.31 16.96 0.03
N LYS A 114 -4.21 17.92 -0.90
CA LYS A 114 -3.09 18.09 -1.84
C LYS A 114 -1.73 18.30 -1.16
N THR A 115 -1.70 18.98 0.00
CA THR A 115 -0.47 19.31 0.74
C THR A 115 0.33 18.08 1.17
N ARG A 116 -0.34 16.96 1.39
CA ARG A 116 0.30 15.68 1.76
C ARG A 116 0.84 14.88 0.57
N ARG A 117 0.66 15.39 -0.68
CA ARG A 117 0.99 14.63 -1.89
C ARG A 117 1.64 15.52 -2.94
N PRO A 118 2.97 15.74 -2.86
CA PRO A 118 3.70 16.64 -3.75
C PRO A 118 3.47 16.36 -5.24
N LEU A 119 3.33 15.08 -5.62
CA LEU A 119 3.10 14.64 -7.00
C LEU A 119 1.84 15.25 -7.63
N PHE A 120 0.88 15.70 -6.82
CA PHE A 120 -0.43 16.22 -7.26
C PHE A 120 -0.64 17.69 -6.86
N MET A 121 0.40 18.36 -6.34
CA MET A 121 0.30 19.78 -5.98
C MET A 121 0.05 20.63 -7.24
N GLY A 122 -0.82 21.63 -7.12
CA GLY A 122 -1.17 22.54 -8.19
C GLY A 122 -2.13 21.98 -9.27
N LEU A 123 -2.41 20.68 -9.25
CA LEU A 123 -3.29 20.05 -10.23
C LEU A 123 -4.78 20.21 -9.88
N SER A 124 -5.63 20.36 -10.89
CA SER A 124 -7.08 20.21 -10.79
C SER A 124 -7.47 18.74 -10.51
N GLU A 125 -8.72 18.49 -10.12
CA GLU A 125 -9.21 17.12 -9.92
C GLU A 125 -9.14 16.30 -11.20
N HIS A 126 -9.42 16.92 -12.35
CA HIS A 126 -9.36 16.27 -13.65
C HIS A 126 -7.92 15.84 -14.01
N GLU A 127 -6.93 16.73 -13.82
CA GLU A 127 -5.52 16.43 -14.03
C GLU A 127 -5.01 15.37 -13.08
N ILE A 128 -5.43 15.40 -11.80
CA ILE A 128 -5.14 14.36 -10.81
C ILE A 128 -5.65 13.00 -11.32
N ARG A 129 -6.88 12.94 -11.84
CA ARG A 129 -7.47 11.72 -12.38
C ARG A 129 -6.69 11.19 -13.59
N GLY A 130 -6.31 12.06 -14.52
CA GLY A 130 -5.47 11.69 -15.66
C GLY A 130 -4.15 11.07 -15.22
N LYS A 131 -3.45 11.74 -14.31
CA LYS A 131 -2.17 11.25 -13.75
C LYS A 131 -2.31 9.95 -12.97
N LEU A 132 -3.39 9.79 -12.21
CA LEU A 132 -3.69 8.54 -11.52
C LEU A 132 -3.92 7.39 -12.51
N ASN A 133 -4.60 7.65 -13.63
CA ASN A 133 -4.85 6.65 -14.65
C ASN A 133 -3.53 6.17 -15.29
N GLU A 134 -2.63 7.09 -15.65
CA GLU A 134 -1.30 6.74 -16.16
C GLU A 134 -0.51 5.86 -15.17
N ILE A 135 -0.53 6.23 -13.88
CA ILE A 135 0.14 5.47 -12.82
C ILE A 135 -0.49 4.09 -12.66
N TYR A 136 -1.82 4.03 -12.71
CA TYR A 136 -2.58 2.78 -12.56
C TYR A 136 -2.27 1.80 -13.69
N GLU A 137 -2.28 2.27 -14.94
CA GLU A 137 -1.97 1.43 -16.10
C GLU A 137 -0.58 0.78 -16.01
N LYS A 138 0.40 1.52 -15.50
CA LYS A 138 1.77 0.99 -15.27
C LYS A 138 1.85 -0.05 -14.14
N ARG A 139 0.92 0.00 -13.17
CA ARG A 139 1.02 -0.78 -11.91
C ARG A 139 0.00 -1.90 -11.80
N LYS A 140 -1.14 -1.83 -12.50
CA LYS A 140 -2.25 -2.78 -12.38
C LYS A 140 -1.85 -4.24 -12.58
N LYS A 141 -0.91 -4.51 -13.50
CA LYS A 141 -0.40 -5.87 -13.75
C LYS A 141 0.29 -6.47 -12.52
N ASN A 142 0.99 -5.64 -11.73
CA ASN A 142 1.64 -6.10 -10.51
C ASN A 142 0.62 -6.23 -9.38
N TYR A 143 -0.31 -5.28 -9.25
CA TYR A 143 -1.37 -5.37 -8.24
C TYR A 143 -2.26 -6.61 -8.45
N ALA A 144 -2.56 -6.96 -9.70
CA ALA A 144 -3.38 -8.13 -10.05
C ALA A 144 -2.77 -9.47 -9.63
N LYS A 145 -1.48 -9.51 -9.30
CA LYS A 145 -0.81 -10.70 -8.75
C LYS A 145 -1.02 -10.89 -7.24
N ALA A 146 -1.75 -9.99 -6.58
CA ALA A 146 -2.10 -10.12 -5.17
C ALA A 146 -2.92 -11.39 -4.90
N ASP A 147 -2.83 -11.89 -3.67
CA ASP A 147 -3.54 -13.10 -3.25
C ASP A 147 -5.04 -12.84 -3.00
N ILE A 148 -5.36 -11.63 -2.55
CA ILE A 148 -6.74 -11.21 -2.25
C ILE A 148 -6.97 -9.83 -2.86
N LEU A 149 -8.02 -9.71 -3.67
CA LEU A 149 -8.54 -8.44 -4.15
C LEU A 149 -9.70 -7.99 -3.26
N ILE A 150 -9.65 -6.73 -2.85
CA ILE A 150 -10.74 -6.03 -2.15
C ILE A 150 -11.12 -4.81 -2.98
N ASP A 151 -12.31 -4.86 -3.59
CA ASP A 151 -12.86 -3.77 -4.40
C ASP A 151 -13.71 -2.82 -3.57
N ASN A 152 -13.83 -1.59 -4.05
CA ASN A 152 -14.82 -0.58 -3.63
C ASN A 152 -14.80 -0.27 -2.13
N ILE A 153 -13.63 0.07 -1.59
CA ILE A 153 -13.55 0.59 -0.23
C ILE A 153 -14.10 2.02 -0.19
N HIS A 154 -15.41 2.13 0.04
CA HIS A 154 -16.03 3.38 0.44
C HIS A 154 -15.72 3.64 1.92
N SER A 155 -15.26 4.84 2.25
CA SER A 155 -14.61 5.23 3.50
C SER A 155 -15.44 5.12 4.79
N SER A 156 -16.70 4.74 4.75
CA SER A 156 -17.56 4.73 5.95
C SER A 156 -18.08 3.36 6.39
N ASN A 157 -18.01 2.31 5.55
CA ASN A 157 -18.55 1.00 5.91
C ASN A 157 -17.72 -0.13 5.29
N ILE A 158 -16.46 -0.28 5.72
CA ILE A 158 -15.73 -1.51 5.39
C ILE A 158 -16.31 -2.63 6.24
N LEU A 159 -17.07 -3.50 5.63
CA LEU A 159 -17.50 -4.75 6.27
C LEU A 159 -16.25 -5.63 6.44
N LEU A 160 -15.61 -5.55 7.61
CA LEU A 160 -14.40 -6.30 7.91
C LEU A 160 -14.63 -7.81 7.94
N SER A 161 -15.82 -8.26 8.37
CA SER A 161 -16.13 -9.68 8.49
C SER A 161 -15.90 -10.48 7.20
N PRO A 162 -16.37 -10.06 6.01
CA PRO A 162 -16.09 -10.77 4.77
C PRO A 162 -14.59 -10.77 4.41
N VAL A 163 -13.89 -9.67 4.70
CA VAL A 163 -12.44 -9.57 4.45
C VAL A 163 -11.68 -10.54 5.35
N ILE A 164 -11.97 -10.55 6.63
CA ILE A 164 -11.37 -11.47 7.61
C ILE A 164 -11.63 -12.92 7.20
N GLN A 165 -12.86 -13.26 6.78
CA GLN A 165 -13.17 -14.60 6.29
C GLN A 165 -12.33 -14.99 5.06
N LYS A 166 -12.15 -14.08 4.08
CA LYS A 166 -11.28 -14.30 2.93
C LYS A 166 -9.84 -14.57 3.36
N ILE A 167 -9.30 -13.77 4.27
CA ILE A 167 -7.94 -13.92 4.80
C ILE A 167 -7.78 -15.29 5.48
N MET A 168 -8.72 -15.66 6.34
CA MET A 168 -8.68 -16.94 7.07
C MET A 168 -8.78 -18.14 6.15
N ARG A 169 -9.65 -18.11 5.12
CA ARG A 169 -9.75 -19.16 4.10
C ARG A 169 -8.44 -19.31 3.32
N PHE A 170 -7.87 -18.20 2.86
CA PHE A 170 -6.62 -18.20 2.12
C PHE A 170 -5.44 -18.70 2.98
N SER A 171 -5.35 -18.29 4.23
CA SER A 171 -4.32 -18.77 5.17
C SER A 171 -4.39 -20.30 5.39
N LYS A 172 -5.59 -20.85 5.51
CA LYS A 172 -5.79 -22.31 5.66
C LYS A 172 -5.38 -23.09 4.39
N SER A 173 -5.65 -22.56 3.20
CA SER A 173 -5.28 -23.22 1.94
C SER A 173 -3.78 -23.23 1.67
N ARG A 174 -3.04 -22.27 2.25
CA ARG A 174 -1.58 -22.15 2.07
C ARG A 174 -0.77 -23.03 3.01
N ASN A 175 -1.38 -23.53 4.09
CA ASN A 175 -0.75 -24.41 5.08
C ASN A 175 -1.04 -25.91 4.82
N LYS A 176 -1.75 -26.23 3.73
CA LYS A 176 -1.94 -27.58 3.20
C LYS A 176 -0.96 -27.84 2.06
#